data_4f09f801c4add9c1fa5a1a175ee130b2
#
_entry.id   4f09f801c4add9c1fa5a1a175ee130b2
#
_cell.length_a   1.000
_cell.length_b   1.000
_cell.length_c   1.000
_cell.angle_alpha   90.00
_cell.angle_beta   90.00
_cell.angle_gamma   90.00
#
_symmetry.space_group_name_H-M   'P 1'
#
loop_
_entity.id
_entity.type
_entity.pdbx_description
1 polymer ?
#
loop_
_entity_poly.entity_id
_entity_poly.type
_entity_poly.pdbx_seq_one_letter_code
_entity_poly.pdbx_strand_id
1 'polypeptide(L)'
;FDCADAYSGGAAERFLGSLLKEYPRHSYVVSSKVFFPMGPGPNDGGLSRKHIVEQLDQSLINMGLDYLDLYFCHRPDPDTPIEETIRTLDDMVQAGKILYYGVSEWTPAQIAEALGVVEYYKLRPLAVIQPQYHMMDRFIEDEIMGLCERNGVGITCFSPLSQGLLTGKYRKGQPLPEGSRATHQADKQINNMLTEENLNKVEQLLEVADQLGVSLAVLALSWILRKNCVTSVITGASRPEQLEKNLAASGFVIPEDALAEIEKILDYRPNIRRIG
;
A
#
# COMPACT_ATOMS: atom_id res chain seq x y z
N PHE A 1 -0.99 -2.12 -11.68
CA PHE A 1 -0.07 -3.16 -11.20
C PHE A 1 0.98 -2.51 -10.31
N ASP A 2 1.23 -3.07 -9.11
CA ASP A 2 2.17 -2.52 -8.15
C ASP A 2 3.34 -3.49 -7.94
N CYS A 3 4.56 -3.01 -8.16
CA CYS A 3 5.81 -3.75 -8.01
C CYS A 3 6.81 -2.99 -7.13
N ALA A 4 8.00 -3.51 -6.97
CA ALA A 4 9.16 -2.84 -6.41
C ALA A 4 10.44 -3.52 -6.90
N ASP A 5 11.54 -2.75 -6.98
CA ASP A 5 12.87 -3.24 -7.31
C ASP A 5 13.33 -4.39 -6.40
N ALA A 6 13.07 -4.27 -5.11
CA ALA A 6 13.46 -5.25 -4.10
C ALA A 6 12.64 -6.55 -4.14
N TYR A 7 11.48 -6.60 -4.83
CA TYR A 7 10.67 -7.81 -4.85
C TYR A 7 11.38 -8.93 -5.60
N SER A 8 11.81 -9.95 -4.84
CA SER A 8 12.61 -11.07 -5.35
C SER A 8 13.86 -10.60 -6.13
N GLY A 9 14.51 -9.51 -5.69
CA GLY A 9 15.70 -8.98 -6.33
C GLY A 9 15.50 -8.61 -7.81
N GLY A 10 14.41 -7.90 -8.11
CA GLY A 10 14.03 -7.48 -9.46
C GLY A 10 13.37 -8.56 -10.32
N ALA A 11 13.24 -9.81 -9.82
CA ALA A 11 12.58 -10.86 -10.59
C ALA A 11 11.08 -10.59 -10.77
N ALA A 12 10.42 -9.94 -9.79
CA ALA A 12 9.02 -9.57 -9.90
C ALA A 12 8.79 -8.54 -11.03
N GLU A 13 9.68 -7.55 -11.18
CA GLU A 13 9.62 -6.58 -12.27
C GLU A 13 9.80 -7.25 -13.64
N ARG A 14 10.79 -8.14 -13.78
CA ARG A 14 11.02 -8.89 -15.03
C ARG A 14 9.83 -9.76 -15.41
N PHE A 15 9.25 -10.43 -14.41
CA PHE A 15 8.05 -11.26 -14.63
C PHE A 15 6.86 -10.39 -15.06
N LEU A 16 6.57 -9.31 -14.32
CA LEU A 16 5.49 -8.40 -14.64
C LEU A 16 5.66 -7.78 -16.04
N GLY A 17 6.86 -7.29 -16.37
CA GLY A 17 7.16 -6.75 -17.68
C GLY A 17 6.96 -7.76 -18.82
N SER A 18 7.28 -9.04 -18.57
CA SER A 18 7.04 -10.10 -19.55
C SER A 18 5.57 -10.30 -19.89
N LEU A 19 4.67 -10.07 -18.94
CA LEU A 19 3.22 -10.17 -19.14
C LEU A 19 2.64 -8.88 -19.75
N LEU A 20 3.07 -7.71 -19.26
CA LEU A 20 2.48 -6.42 -19.66
C LEU A 20 2.71 -6.07 -21.13
N LYS A 21 3.78 -6.56 -21.76
CA LYS A 21 4.02 -6.33 -23.19
C LYS A 21 2.98 -6.96 -24.14
N GLU A 22 2.13 -7.86 -23.63
CA GLU A 22 1.01 -8.41 -24.40
C GLU A 22 -0.19 -7.46 -24.46
N TYR A 23 -0.18 -6.38 -23.67
CA TYR A 23 -1.26 -5.42 -23.53
C TYR A 23 -0.83 -4.03 -24.03
N PRO A 24 -1.74 -3.24 -24.63
CA PRO A 24 -1.44 -1.87 -25.02
C PRO A 24 -1.02 -1.03 -23.81
N ARG A 25 0.08 -0.28 -23.90
CA ARG A 25 0.65 0.50 -22.79
C ARG A 25 -0.36 1.41 -22.08
N HIS A 26 -1.28 1.99 -22.84
CA HIS A 26 -2.31 2.89 -22.31
C HIS A 26 -3.45 2.17 -21.54
N SER A 27 -3.51 0.85 -21.58
CA SER A 27 -4.58 0.08 -20.94
C SER A 27 -4.31 -0.27 -19.46
N TYR A 28 -3.13 0.06 -18.95
CA TYR A 28 -2.78 -0.25 -17.56
C TYR A 28 -1.95 0.86 -16.92
N VAL A 29 -2.02 0.91 -15.58
CA VAL A 29 -1.16 1.72 -14.72
C VAL A 29 -0.17 0.78 -14.02
N VAL A 30 1.11 1.10 -14.07
CA VAL A 30 2.18 0.31 -13.44
C VAL A 30 3.02 1.19 -12.52
N SER A 31 3.33 0.65 -11.34
CA SER A 31 4.22 1.28 -10.38
C SER A 31 5.41 0.40 -10.02
N SER A 32 6.51 1.04 -9.64
CA SER A 32 7.60 0.41 -8.92
C SER A 32 8.10 1.31 -7.79
N LYS A 33 9.07 0.82 -7.02
CA LYS A 33 9.53 1.48 -5.80
C LYS A 33 11.04 1.34 -5.66
N VAL A 34 11.66 2.30 -4.94
CA VAL A 34 13.09 2.34 -4.63
C VAL A 34 13.31 2.60 -3.14
N PHE A 35 14.29 1.97 -2.55
CA PHE A 35 14.83 2.23 -1.22
C PHE A 35 15.73 1.09 -0.73
N PHE A 36 15.25 -0.17 -0.79
CA PHE A 36 15.96 -1.30 -0.20
C PHE A 36 17.26 -1.59 -0.94
N PRO A 37 18.30 -2.08 -0.21
CA PRO A 37 19.57 -2.41 -0.85
C PRO A 37 19.43 -3.47 -1.95
N MET A 38 19.93 -3.15 -3.13
CA MET A 38 19.98 -4.07 -4.27
C MET A 38 21.35 -4.72 -4.45
N GLY A 39 22.30 -4.36 -3.59
CA GLY A 39 23.66 -4.90 -3.55
C GLY A 39 24.35 -4.59 -2.21
N PRO A 40 25.62 -4.98 -2.05
CA PRO A 40 26.35 -4.81 -0.79
C PRO A 40 27.06 -3.45 -0.65
N GLY A 41 27.04 -2.63 -1.67
CA GLY A 41 27.76 -1.35 -1.69
C GLY A 41 27.03 -0.23 -0.94
N PRO A 42 27.77 0.81 -0.53
CA PRO A 42 27.20 1.93 0.23
C PRO A 42 26.19 2.78 -0.55
N ASN A 43 26.18 2.68 -1.88
CA ASN A 43 25.27 3.40 -2.76
C ASN A 43 24.14 2.52 -3.31
N ASP A 44 24.05 1.28 -2.87
CA ASP A 44 23.09 0.31 -3.43
C ASP A 44 21.73 0.35 -2.74
N GLY A 45 21.48 1.34 -1.89
CA GLY A 45 20.21 1.53 -1.15
C GLY A 45 19.95 3.00 -0.81
N GLY A 46 18.81 3.26 -0.18
CA GLY A 46 18.38 4.58 0.26
C GLY A 46 17.67 5.40 -0.81
N LEU A 47 17.60 6.72 -0.58
CA LEU A 47 16.89 7.65 -1.47
C LEU A 47 17.80 8.77 -2.00
N SER A 48 19.11 8.55 -2.01
CA SER A 48 20.03 9.48 -2.64
C SER A 48 19.72 9.64 -4.12
N ARG A 49 20.03 10.81 -4.67
CA ARG A 49 19.88 11.07 -6.11
C ARG A 49 20.49 9.97 -6.99
N LYS A 50 21.71 9.52 -6.64
CA LYS A 50 22.38 8.47 -7.39
C LYS A 50 21.56 7.19 -7.42
N HIS A 51 21.13 6.70 -6.26
CA HIS A 51 20.41 5.44 -6.16
C HIS A 51 19.03 5.51 -6.83
N ILE A 52 18.28 6.58 -6.65
CA ILE A 52 16.97 6.78 -7.31
C ILE A 52 17.10 6.68 -8.83
N VAL A 53 18.08 7.41 -9.42
CA VAL A 53 18.26 7.44 -10.87
C VAL A 53 18.65 6.06 -11.41
N GLU A 54 19.63 5.42 -10.81
CA GLU A 54 20.13 4.12 -11.26
C GLU A 54 19.09 3.01 -11.10
N GLN A 55 18.36 3.00 -9.98
CA GLN A 55 17.33 1.98 -9.77
C GLN A 55 16.10 2.20 -10.64
N LEU A 56 15.72 3.44 -10.92
CA LEU A 56 14.66 3.69 -11.90
C LEU A 56 15.02 3.17 -13.28
N ASP A 57 16.25 3.42 -13.73
CA ASP A 57 16.73 2.91 -15.00
C ASP A 57 16.74 1.38 -15.04
N GLN A 58 17.17 0.76 -13.94
CA GLN A 58 17.14 -0.70 -13.82
C GLN A 58 15.72 -1.26 -13.82
N SER A 59 14.78 -0.60 -13.13
CA SER A 59 13.36 -0.97 -13.11
C SER A 59 12.74 -0.92 -14.52
N LEU A 60 13.03 0.15 -15.27
CA LEU A 60 12.59 0.29 -16.65
C LEU A 60 13.16 -0.82 -17.56
N ILE A 61 14.43 -1.15 -17.40
CA ILE A 61 15.08 -2.27 -18.12
C ILE A 61 14.41 -3.60 -17.74
N ASN A 62 14.23 -3.86 -16.45
CA ASN A 62 13.62 -5.10 -15.95
C ASN A 62 12.21 -5.31 -16.52
N MET A 63 11.41 -4.25 -16.59
CA MET A 63 10.04 -4.31 -17.08
C MET A 63 9.94 -4.19 -18.61
N GLY A 64 11.01 -3.74 -19.30
CA GLY A 64 10.98 -3.46 -20.73
C GLY A 64 10.03 -2.31 -21.09
N LEU A 65 10.02 -1.26 -20.28
CA LEU A 65 9.16 -0.08 -20.41
C LEU A 65 9.99 1.18 -20.61
N ASP A 66 9.45 2.16 -21.30
CA ASP A 66 10.06 3.48 -21.49
C ASP A 66 9.77 4.41 -20.31
N TYR A 67 8.66 4.20 -19.58
CA TYR A 67 8.28 4.98 -18.41
C TYR A 67 7.41 4.16 -17.45
N LEU A 68 7.40 4.55 -16.16
CA LEU A 68 6.45 4.11 -15.17
C LEU A 68 5.36 5.17 -14.97
N ASP A 69 4.13 4.74 -14.65
CA ASP A 69 3.06 5.68 -14.31
C ASP A 69 3.30 6.28 -12.91
N LEU A 70 3.71 5.44 -11.95
CA LEU A 70 3.97 5.83 -10.57
C LEU A 70 5.32 5.26 -10.10
N TYR A 71 6.10 6.08 -9.40
CA TYR A 71 7.33 5.63 -8.75
C TYR A 71 7.35 6.07 -7.29
N PHE A 72 7.59 5.12 -6.40
CA PHE A 72 7.49 5.36 -4.96
C PHE A 72 8.84 5.32 -4.25
N CYS A 73 9.03 6.22 -3.28
CA CYS A 73 9.96 5.96 -2.19
C CYS A 73 9.37 4.88 -1.31
N HIS A 74 9.96 3.67 -1.30
CA HIS A 74 9.41 2.50 -0.60
C HIS A 74 9.40 2.64 0.92
N ARG A 75 10.33 3.44 1.46
CA ARG A 75 10.45 3.82 2.88
C ARG A 75 11.04 5.22 2.97
N PRO A 76 10.88 5.92 4.12
CA PRO A 76 11.66 7.12 4.38
C PRO A 76 13.14 6.78 4.56
N ASP A 77 14.02 7.66 4.09
CA ASP A 77 15.46 7.54 4.27
C ASP A 77 15.95 8.59 5.28
N PRO A 78 16.43 8.18 6.47
CA PRO A 78 16.94 9.12 7.46
C PRO A 78 18.29 9.74 7.07
N ASP A 79 19.01 9.13 6.13
CA ASP A 79 20.36 9.52 5.74
C ASP A 79 20.38 10.47 4.53
N THR A 80 19.24 10.65 3.86
CA THR A 80 19.09 11.53 2.69
C THR A 80 18.08 12.66 2.99
N PRO A 81 18.43 13.94 2.77
CA PRO A 81 17.50 15.03 2.89
C PRO A 81 16.26 14.86 2.00
N ILE A 82 15.07 15.10 2.55
CA ILE A 82 13.80 15.00 1.79
C ILE A 82 13.82 15.91 0.56
N GLU A 83 14.47 17.08 0.65
CA GLU A 83 14.64 17.99 -0.48
C GLU A 83 15.36 17.30 -1.65
N GLU A 84 16.48 16.61 -1.40
CA GLU A 84 17.23 15.91 -2.45
C GLU A 84 16.36 14.85 -3.12
N THR A 85 15.67 14.05 -2.31
CA THR A 85 14.78 12.99 -2.79
C THR A 85 13.66 13.55 -3.67
N ILE A 86 12.91 14.55 -3.20
CA ILE A 86 11.75 15.11 -3.92
C ILE A 86 12.19 15.81 -5.20
N ARG A 87 13.28 16.58 -5.18
CA ARG A 87 13.83 17.23 -6.38
C ARG A 87 14.31 16.21 -7.41
N THR A 88 14.90 15.11 -6.96
CA THR A 88 15.30 14.03 -7.86
C THR A 88 14.11 13.37 -8.54
N LEU A 89 13.03 13.10 -7.80
CA LEU A 89 11.82 12.52 -8.39
C LEU A 89 11.17 13.48 -9.40
N ASP A 90 11.15 14.79 -9.12
CA ASP A 90 10.68 15.79 -10.08
C ASP A 90 11.54 15.81 -11.36
N ASP A 91 12.87 15.70 -11.24
CA ASP A 91 13.75 15.56 -12.40
C ASP A 91 13.43 14.31 -13.23
N MET A 92 13.03 13.19 -12.60
CA MET A 92 12.64 11.97 -13.32
C MET A 92 11.29 12.15 -14.05
N VAL A 93 10.38 12.93 -13.49
CA VAL A 93 9.16 13.32 -14.21
C VAL A 93 9.51 14.21 -15.40
N GLN A 94 10.40 15.19 -15.22
CA GLN A 94 10.86 16.06 -16.33
C GLN A 94 11.55 15.29 -17.44
N ALA A 95 12.32 14.25 -17.08
CA ALA A 95 12.98 13.35 -18.03
C ALA A 95 12.00 12.40 -18.74
N GLY A 96 10.74 12.36 -18.35
CA GLY A 96 9.71 11.48 -18.92
C GLY A 96 9.85 10.01 -18.54
N LYS A 97 10.66 9.69 -17.52
CA LYS A 97 10.86 8.32 -17.02
C LYS A 97 9.76 7.86 -16.08
N ILE A 98 9.09 8.80 -15.40
CA ILE A 98 7.91 8.56 -14.58
C ILE A 98 6.87 9.64 -14.86
N LEU A 99 5.57 9.33 -14.68
CA LEU A 99 4.52 10.33 -14.84
C LEU A 99 4.21 11.02 -13.51
N TYR A 100 4.19 10.25 -12.42
CA TYR A 100 3.91 10.73 -11.07
C TYR A 100 4.83 10.05 -10.07
N TYR A 101 5.04 10.68 -8.92
CA TYR A 101 5.78 10.08 -7.82
C TYR A 101 4.96 10.09 -6.53
N GLY A 102 5.33 9.17 -5.64
CA GLY A 102 4.71 9.00 -4.35
C GLY A 102 5.68 8.55 -3.27
N VAL A 103 5.17 8.45 -2.05
CA VAL A 103 5.93 7.95 -0.90
C VAL A 103 5.16 6.84 -0.19
N SER A 104 5.88 5.96 0.50
CA SER A 104 5.28 4.84 1.24
C SER A 104 5.78 4.85 2.67
N GLU A 105 4.85 4.69 3.64
CA GLU A 105 5.16 4.60 5.08
C GLU A 105 5.88 5.82 5.68
N TRP A 106 5.69 7.00 5.08
CA TRP A 106 6.20 8.25 5.61
C TRP A 106 5.29 8.77 6.72
N THR A 107 5.91 9.38 7.74
CA THR A 107 5.19 10.03 8.84
C THR A 107 4.47 11.31 8.37
N PRO A 108 3.44 11.78 9.09
CA PRO A 108 2.81 13.07 8.79
C PRO A 108 3.79 14.23 8.66
N ALA A 109 4.82 14.27 9.51
CA ALA A 109 5.86 15.31 9.48
C ALA A 109 6.69 15.25 8.18
N GLN A 110 7.12 14.06 7.76
CA GLN A 110 7.87 13.86 6.51
C GLN A 110 7.04 14.20 5.27
N ILE A 111 5.76 13.83 5.28
CA ILE A 111 4.84 14.20 4.19
C ILE A 111 4.67 15.73 4.13
N ALA A 112 4.49 16.38 5.28
CA ALA A 112 4.36 17.83 5.34
C ALA A 112 5.65 18.55 4.88
N GLU A 113 6.82 18.03 5.23
CA GLU A 113 8.12 18.52 4.74
C GLU A 113 8.23 18.38 3.22
N ALA A 114 7.89 17.21 2.67
CA ALA A 114 7.89 16.99 1.22
C ALA A 114 6.96 17.96 0.48
N LEU A 115 5.75 18.20 1.01
CA LEU A 115 4.82 19.20 0.47
C LEU A 115 5.39 20.61 0.54
N GLY A 116 6.10 20.95 1.63
CA GLY A 116 6.82 22.23 1.75
C GLY A 116 7.91 22.39 0.70
N VAL A 117 8.68 21.35 0.41
CA VAL A 117 9.69 21.33 -0.66
C VAL A 117 9.04 21.55 -2.03
N VAL A 118 7.95 20.82 -2.30
CA VAL A 118 7.18 20.97 -3.55
C VAL A 118 6.72 22.41 -3.74
N GLU A 119 6.15 23.01 -2.71
CA GLU A 119 5.63 24.41 -2.77
C GLU A 119 6.77 25.42 -2.92
N TYR A 120 7.86 25.26 -2.16
CA TYR A 120 8.98 26.20 -2.18
C TYR A 120 9.70 26.24 -3.54
N TYR A 121 9.95 25.08 -4.14
CA TYR A 121 10.66 24.97 -5.43
C TYR A 121 9.73 24.95 -6.64
N LYS A 122 8.41 25.06 -6.43
CA LYS A 122 7.38 24.98 -7.49
C LYS A 122 7.50 23.72 -8.34
N LEU A 123 7.71 22.59 -7.68
CA LEU A 123 7.84 21.29 -8.30
C LEU A 123 6.45 20.72 -8.64
N ARG A 124 6.44 19.63 -9.38
CA ARG A 124 5.22 18.83 -9.59
C ARG A 124 4.74 18.26 -8.27
N PRO A 125 3.40 18.18 -8.05
CA PRO A 125 2.86 17.78 -6.77
C PRO A 125 3.23 16.33 -6.42
N LEU A 126 3.41 16.05 -5.12
CA LEU A 126 3.36 14.71 -4.57
C LEU A 126 1.97 14.14 -4.87
N ALA A 127 1.90 13.10 -5.70
CA ALA A 127 0.62 12.64 -6.23
C ALA A 127 -0.10 11.66 -5.29
N VAL A 128 0.67 10.80 -4.59
CA VAL A 128 0.09 9.67 -3.87
C VAL A 128 0.98 9.22 -2.71
N ILE A 129 0.35 8.74 -1.65
CA ILE A 129 1.03 7.96 -0.62
C ILE A 129 0.56 6.51 -0.63
N GLN A 130 1.46 5.58 -0.24
CA GLN A 130 1.15 4.16 -0.11
C GLN A 130 1.39 3.69 1.33
N PRO A 131 0.41 3.84 2.24
CA PRO A 131 0.51 3.37 3.62
C PRO A 131 -0.12 2.00 3.79
N GLN A 132 0.23 1.29 4.89
CA GLN A 132 -0.59 0.20 5.39
C GLN A 132 -1.92 0.75 5.92
N TYR A 133 -3.03 0.11 5.53
CA TYR A 133 -4.34 0.47 6.07
C TYR A 133 -5.32 -0.69 5.94
N HIS A 134 -5.90 -1.07 7.04
CA HIS A 134 -6.96 -2.09 7.12
C HIS A 134 -7.71 -1.99 8.45
N MET A 135 -8.80 -2.73 8.61
CA MET A 135 -9.66 -2.69 9.80
C MET A 135 -8.90 -2.84 11.13
N MET A 136 -7.79 -3.60 11.16
CA MET A 136 -7.00 -3.84 12.38
C MET A 136 -5.82 -2.87 12.56
N ASP A 137 -5.55 -2.01 11.57
CA ASP A 137 -4.50 -0.98 11.62
C ASP A 137 -4.98 0.28 10.92
N ARG A 138 -5.25 1.32 11.71
CA ARG A 138 -5.97 2.53 11.29
C ARG A 138 -5.21 3.82 11.55
N PHE A 139 -3.91 3.73 11.87
CA PHE A 139 -3.11 4.88 12.30
C PHE A 139 -3.15 6.06 11.33
N ILE A 140 -3.34 5.82 10.03
CA ILE A 140 -3.41 6.89 9.03
C ILE A 140 -4.65 7.77 9.16
N GLU A 141 -5.70 7.30 9.85
CA GLU A 141 -6.92 8.09 10.08
C GLU A 141 -6.67 9.24 11.05
N ASP A 142 -5.65 9.15 11.91
CA ASP A 142 -5.38 10.15 12.93
C ASP A 142 -4.91 11.49 12.33
N GLU A 143 -3.98 11.45 11.37
CA GLU A 143 -3.38 12.66 10.81
C GLU A 143 -3.19 12.60 9.28
N ILE A 144 -2.75 11.45 8.75
CA ILE A 144 -2.31 11.32 7.35
C ILE A 144 -3.46 11.54 6.37
N MET A 145 -4.63 10.94 6.61
CA MET A 145 -5.78 11.11 5.72
C MET A 145 -6.17 12.58 5.59
N GLY A 146 -6.30 13.29 6.72
CA GLY A 146 -6.65 14.71 6.70
C GLY A 146 -5.56 15.58 6.05
N LEU A 147 -4.28 15.23 6.18
CA LEU A 147 -3.19 15.91 5.50
C LEU A 147 -3.29 15.71 3.99
N CYS A 148 -3.52 14.49 3.53
CA CYS A 148 -3.65 14.15 2.12
C CYS A 148 -4.86 14.83 1.47
N GLU A 149 -6.03 14.79 2.11
CA GLU A 149 -7.25 15.45 1.62
C GLU A 149 -7.06 16.93 1.39
N ARG A 150 -6.46 17.64 2.36
CA ARG A 150 -6.21 19.09 2.24
C ARG A 150 -5.23 19.46 1.13
N ASN A 151 -4.34 18.55 0.74
CA ASN A 151 -3.29 18.81 -0.23
C ASN A 151 -3.51 18.10 -1.58
N GLY A 152 -4.66 17.45 -1.77
CA GLY A 152 -4.97 16.75 -3.02
C GLY A 152 -4.08 15.53 -3.30
N VAL A 153 -3.52 14.90 -2.25
CA VAL A 153 -2.69 13.69 -2.35
C VAL A 153 -3.56 12.46 -2.26
N GLY A 154 -3.48 11.57 -3.25
CA GLY A 154 -4.20 10.30 -3.24
C GLY A 154 -3.61 9.30 -2.24
N ILE A 155 -4.41 8.32 -1.84
CA ILE A 155 -3.97 7.23 -0.96
C ILE A 155 -4.21 5.90 -1.67
N THR A 156 -3.18 5.05 -1.77
CA THR A 156 -3.29 3.67 -2.22
C THR A 156 -2.77 2.75 -1.12
N CYS A 157 -3.64 1.88 -0.60
CA CYS A 157 -3.33 1.10 0.60
C CYS A 157 -2.75 -0.26 0.28
N PHE A 158 -1.71 -0.68 1.00
CA PHE A 158 -1.21 -2.05 0.94
C PHE A 158 -1.66 -2.89 2.14
N SER A 159 -1.54 -4.22 2.04
CA SER A 159 -1.96 -5.21 3.06
C SER A 159 -3.43 -5.08 3.52
N PRO A 160 -4.39 -4.78 2.65
CA PRO A 160 -5.76 -4.44 3.04
C PRO A 160 -6.49 -5.56 3.79
N LEU A 161 -6.08 -6.80 3.60
CA LEU A 161 -6.63 -7.98 4.25
C LEU A 161 -5.79 -8.45 5.46
N SER A 162 -4.91 -7.57 5.99
CA SER A 162 -4.14 -7.88 7.20
C SER A 162 -3.41 -9.22 7.09
N GLN A 163 -2.57 -9.38 6.04
CA GLN A 163 -1.84 -10.63 5.75
C GLN A 163 -2.73 -11.88 5.60
N GLY A 164 -4.01 -11.68 5.37
CA GLY A 164 -5.01 -12.74 5.22
C GLY A 164 -5.86 -12.99 6.47
N LEU A 165 -5.65 -12.27 7.58
CA LEU A 165 -6.50 -12.34 8.77
C LEU A 165 -7.96 -11.98 8.42
N LEU A 166 -8.17 -10.91 7.69
CA LEU A 166 -9.48 -10.41 7.26
C LEU A 166 -10.11 -11.20 6.10
N THR A 167 -9.59 -12.38 5.77
CA THR A 167 -10.28 -13.33 4.90
C THR A 167 -11.16 -14.31 5.68
N GLY A 168 -11.04 -14.33 7.03
CA GLY A 168 -11.73 -15.27 7.89
C GLY A 168 -11.22 -16.70 7.86
N LYS A 169 -10.08 -16.97 7.20
CA LYS A 169 -9.51 -18.32 7.11
C LYS A 169 -8.82 -18.80 8.39
N TYR A 170 -8.41 -17.87 9.25
CA TYR A 170 -7.82 -18.16 10.56
C TYR A 170 -8.90 -18.08 11.62
N ARG A 171 -9.18 -19.19 12.29
CA ARG A 171 -10.28 -19.33 13.26
C ARG A 171 -9.76 -19.70 14.63
N LYS A 172 -10.41 -19.19 15.67
CA LYS A 172 -10.07 -19.53 17.04
C LYS A 172 -10.21 -21.03 17.31
N GLY A 173 -9.19 -21.63 17.90
CA GLY A 173 -9.20 -23.06 18.25
C GLY A 173 -9.14 -24.03 17.06
N GLN A 174 -8.97 -23.53 15.84
CA GLN A 174 -8.78 -24.38 14.65
C GLN A 174 -7.31 -24.44 14.25
N PRO A 175 -6.87 -25.53 13.65
CA PRO A 175 -5.52 -25.62 13.10
C PRO A 175 -5.32 -24.59 11.99
N LEU A 176 -4.09 -24.11 11.84
CA LEU A 176 -3.74 -23.18 10.76
C LEU A 176 -3.96 -23.85 9.39
N PRO A 177 -4.59 -23.15 8.43
CA PRO A 177 -4.81 -23.71 7.10
C PRO A 177 -3.49 -24.03 6.42
N GLU A 178 -3.38 -25.23 5.85
CA GLU A 178 -2.19 -25.69 5.12
C GLU A 178 -1.88 -24.76 3.95
N GLY A 179 -0.60 -24.46 3.72
CA GLY A 179 -0.14 -23.55 2.66
C GLY A 179 -0.53 -22.07 2.87
N SER A 180 -1.06 -21.73 4.06
CA SER A 180 -1.31 -20.33 4.42
C SER A 180 -0.02 -19.62 4.83
N ARG A 181 -0.04 -18.26 4.83
CA ARG A 181 1.11 -17.46 5.30
C ARG A 181 1.56 -17.83 6.70
N ALA A 182 0.64 -18.15 7.60
CA ALA A 182 0.95 -18.54 8.98
C ALA A 182 1.72 -19.86 9.09
N THR A 183 1.70 -20.70 8.05
CA THR A 183 2.47 -21.95 7.99
C THR A 183 3.84 -21.79 7.31
N HIS A 184 4.15 -20.62 6.73
CA HIS A 184 5.46 -20.32 6.15
C HIS A 184 6.40 -19.75 7.23
N GLN A 185 7.53 -20.41 7.46
CA GLN A 185 8.51 -19.99 8.49
C GLN A 185 9.07 -18.57 8.32
N ALA A 186 9.06 -18.04 7.10
CA ALA A 186 9.56 -16.70 6.78
C ALA A 186 8.57 -15.56 7.10
N ASP A 187 7.28 -15.86 7.28
CA ASP A 187 6.23 -14.85 7.42
C ASP A 187 5.82 -14.67 8.88
N LYS A 188 6.65 -13.95 9.64
CA LYS A 188 6.41 -13.70 11.07
C LYS A 188 5.31 -12.67 11.32
N GLN A 189 4.96 -11.82 10.36
CA GLN A 189 4.02 -10.70 10.58
C GLN A 189 2.62 -11.22 10.88
N ILE A 190 2.13 -12.19 10.12
CA ILE A 190 0.81 -12.76 10.37
C ILE A 190 0.70 -13.40 11.76
N ASN A 191 1.75 -14.07 12.23
CA ASN A 191 1.74 -14.74 13.53
C ASN A 191 1.56 -13.75 14.69
N ASN A 192 2.10 -12.54 14.57
CA ASN A 192 1.91 -11.48 15.55
C ASN A 192 0.47 -10.93 15.56
N MET A 193 -0.28 -11.13 14.48
CA MET A 193 -1.66 -10.68 14.35
C MET A 193 -2.70 -11.73 14.77
N LEU A 194 -2.30 -13.01 14.92
CA LEU A 194 -3.18 -14.10 15.33
C LEU A 194 -3.38 -14.12 16.86
N THR A 195 -3.64 -12.96 17.46
CA THR A 195 -3.99 -12.84 18.87
C THR A 195 -5.43 -13.27 19.11
N GLU A 196 -5.74 -13.67 20.36
CA GLU A 196 -7.11 -14.03 20.74
C GLU A 196 -8.08 -12.86 20.53
N GLU A 197 -7.65 -11.63 20.82
CA GLU A 197 -8.44 -10.41 20.59
C GLU A 197 -8.79 -10.25 19.10
N ASN A 198 -7.79 -10.31 18.22
CA ASN A 198 -8.02 -10.16 16.79
C ASN A 198 -8.89 -11.27 16.21
N LEU A 199 -8.69 -12.52 16.66
CA LEU A 199 -9.52 -13.64 16.23
C LEU A 199 -10.97 -13.48 16.70
N ASN A 200 -11.21 -12.98 17.91
CA ASN A 200 -12.57 -12.67 18.37
C ASN A 200 -13.24 -11.57 17.55
N LYS A 201 -12.50 -10.50 17.18
CA LYS A 201 -12.99 -9.46 16.25
C LYS A 201 -13.33 -10.05 14.88
N VAL A 202 -12.47 -10.93 14.34
CA VAL A 202 -12.73 -11.61 13.05
C VAL A 202 -14.00 -12.45 13.10
N GLU A 203 -14.25 -13.20 14.19
CA GLU A 203 -15.49 -13.98 14.32
C GLU A 203 -16.73 -13.08 14.24
N GLN A 204 -16.74 -11.97 14.97
CA GLN A 204 -17.84 -11.01 14.95
C GLN A 204 -18.00 -10.34 13.58
N LEU A 205 -16.89 -9.95 12.92
CA LEU A 205 -16.93 -9.38 11.57
C LEU A 205 -17.45 -10.36 10.52
N LEU A 206 -17.21 -11.66 10.71
CA LEU A 206 -17.78 -12.70 9.85
C LEU A 206 -19.30 -12.76 9.97
N GLU A 207 -19.86 -12.62 11.18
CA GLU A 207 -21.31 -12.56 11.38
C GLU A 207 -21.92 -11.37 10.64
N VAL A 208 -21.28 -10.20 10.68
CA VAL A 208 -21.71 -9.02 9.92
C VAL A 208 -21.63 -9.28 8.41
N ALA A 209 -20.53 -9.88 7.94
CA ALA A 209 -20.36 -10.19 6.51
C ALA A 209 -21.44 -11.18 6.02
N ASP A 210 -21.73 -12.22 6.81
CA ASP A 210 -22.75 -13.22 6.50
C ASP A 210 -24.15 -12.59 6.44
N GLN A 211 -24.49 -11.69 7.35
CA GLN A 211 -25.77 -10.94 7.33
C GLN A 211 -25.92 -10.08 6.07
N LEU A 212 -24.80 -9.53 5.57
CA LEU A 212 -24.76 -8.73 4.35
C LEU A 212 -24.65 -9.58 3.07
N GLY A 213 -24.53 -10.92 3.19
CA GLY A 213 -24.39 -11.83 2.05
C GLY A 213 -23.08 -11.69 1.28
N VAL A 214 -22.02 -11.20 1.92
CA VAL A 214 -20.68 -11.01 1.31
C VAL A 214 -19.60 -11.76 2.09
N SER A 215 -18.45 -11.99 1.46
CA SER A 215 -17.29 -12.51 2.20
C SER A 215 -16.66 -11.44 3.09
N LEU A 216 -16.00 -11.84 4.18
CA LEU A 216 -15.27 -10.91 5.03
C LEU A 216 -14.18 -10.14 4.23
N ALA A 217 -13.57 -10.77 3.23
CA ALA A 217 -12.61 -10.08 2.37
C ALA A 217 -13.26 -8.94 1.59
N VAL A 218 -14.44 -9.16 1.01
CA VAL A 218 -15.19 -8.09 0.33
C VAL A 218 -15.58 -6.99 1.31
N LEU A 219 -16.11 -7.35 2.47
CA LEU A 219 -16.47 -6.38 3.52
C LEU A 219 -15.25 -5.53 3.93
N ALA A 220 -14.11 -6.16 4.18
CA ALA A 220 -12.88 -5.46 4.58
C ALA A 220 -12.35 -4.51 3.49
N LEU A 221 -12.37 -4.92 2.23
CA LEU A 221 -11.96 -4.07 1.11
C LEU A 221 -12.92 -2.90 0.90
N SER A 222 -14.23 -3.14 0.96
CA SER A 222 -15.26 -2.09 0.84
C SER A 222 -15.19 -1.10 2.00
N TRP A 223 -14.87 -1.59 3.21
CA TRP A 223 -14.67 -0.73 4.37
C TRP A 223 -13.50 0.26 4.18
N ILE A 224 -12.42 -0.16 3.53
CA ILE A 224 -11.31 0.74 3.16
C ILE A 224 -11.78 1.74 2.09
N LEU A 225 -12.42 1.24 1.03
CA LEU A 225 -12.86 2.05 -0.12
C LEU A 225 -13.95 3.06 0.22
N ARG A 226 -14.61 2.95 1.40
CA ARG A 226 -15.59 3.94 1.86
C ARG A 226 -14.99 5.34 2.12
N LYS A 227 -13.67 5.42 2.30
CA LYS A 227 -12.96 6.68 2.54
C LYS A 227 -12.65 7.36 1.20
N ASN A 228 -13.21 8.54 0.97
CA ASN A 228 -13.06 9.27 -0.29
C ASN A 228 -11.61 9.57 -0.67
N CYS A 229 -10.71 9.73 0.32
CA CYS A 229 -9.27 9.94 0.08
C CYS A 229 -8.55 8.68 -0.37
N VAL A 230 -9.13 7.49 -0.18
CA VAL A 230 -8.53 6.23 -0.66
C VAL A 230 -8.89 6.02 -2.13
N THR A 231 -7.90 6.20 -2.97
CA THR A 231 -8.06 6.09 -4.43
C THR A 231 -8.07 4.64 -4.90
N SER A 232 -7.28 3.77 -4.24
CA SER A 232 -7.12 2.38 -4.65
C SER A 232 -6.65 1.50 -3.49
N VAL A 233 -6.90 0.21 -3.62
CA VAL A 233 -6.48 -0.81 -2.64
C VAL A 233 -5.66 -1.87 -3.36
N ILE A 234 -4.42 -2.08 -2.90
CA ILE A 234 -3.50 -3.06 -3.49
C ILE A 234 -3.81 -4.45 -2.90
N THR A 235 -4.33 -5.34 -3.72
CA THR A 235 -4.61 -6.72 -3.34
C THR A 235 -3.61 -7.67 -3.98
N GLY A 236 -3.17 -8.66 -3.21
CA GLY A 236 -2.44 -9.81 -3.73
C GLY A 236 -3.37 -11.02 -3.83
N ALA A 237 -3.23 -11.80 -4.89
CA ALA A 237 -3.95 -13.05 -5.06
C ALA A 237 -2.98 -14.16 -5.52
N SER A 238 -3.12 -15.35 -4.94
CA SER A 238 -2.37 -16.54 -5.37
C SER A 238 -3.13 -17.38 -6.40
N ARG A 239 -4.41 -17.05 -6.63
CA ARG A 239 -5.31 -17.72 -7.59
C ARG A 239 -6.28 -16.70 -8.20
N PRO A 240 -6.64 -16.83 -9.49
CA PRO A 240 -7.55 -15.90 -10.17
C PRO A 240 -8.89 -15.71 -9.45
N GLU A 241 -9.46 -16.78 -8.88
CA GLU A 241 -10.76 -16.74 -8.21
C GLU A 241 -10.77 -15.83 -6.97
N GLN A 242 -9.60 -15.63 -6.35
CA GLN A 242 -9.48 -14.67 -5.23
C GLN A 242 -9.60 -13.23 -5.74
N LEU A 243 -8.99 -12.93 -6.88
CA LEU A 243 -9.09 -11.61 -7.50
C LEU A 243 -10.54 -11.34 -7.92
N GLU A 244 -11.18 -12.27 -8.62
CA GLU A 244 -12.58 -12.14 -9.04
C GLU A 244 -13.50 -11.86 -7.86
N LYS A 245 -13.33 -12.59 -6.74
CA LYS A 245 -14.11 -12.35 -5.52
C LYS A 245 -13.82 -10.98 -4.91
N ASN A 246 -12.56 -10.55 -4.88
CA ASN A 246 -12.18 -9.26 -4.32
C ASN A 246 -12.74 -8.08 -5.13
N LEU A 247 -12.90 -8.24 -6.45
CA LEU A 247 -13.48 -7.21 -7.32
C LEU A 247 -14.92 -6.85 -6.93
N ALA A 248 -15.65 -7.73 -6.27
CA ALA A 248 -16.99 -7.44 -5.75
C ALA A 248 -16.99 -6.32 -4.70
N ALA A 249 -15.84 -6.00 -4.09
CA ALA A 249 -15.72 -4.85 -3.19
C ALA A 249 -15.84 -3.51 -3.91
N SER A 250 -15.58 -3.48 -5.21
CA SER A 250 -15.72 -2.26 -6.01
C SER A 250 -17.21 -1.96 -6.22
N GLY A 251 -17.68 -0.90 -5.58
CA GLY A 251 -19.08 -0.49 -5.64
C GLY A 251 -20.00 -1.13 -4.59
N PHE A 252 -19.50 -2.03 -3.73
CA PHE A 252 -20.29 -2.48 -2.59
C PHE A 252 -20.34 -1.39 -1.51
N VAL A 253 -21.54 -0.92 -1.21
CA VAL A 253 -21.80 0.10 -0.18
C VAL A 253 -22.24 -0.60 1.10
N ILE A 254 -21.47 -0.41 2.18
CA ILE A 254 -21.82 -0.94 3.50
C ILE A 254 -22.96 -0.11 4.08
N PRO A 255 -24.09 -0.72 4.51
CA PRO A 255 -25.18 0.00 5.19
C PRO A 255 -24.69 0.69 6.47
N GLU A 256 -25.32 1.81 6.83
CA GLU A 256 -24.88 2.63 7.99
C GLU A 256 -24.95 1.87 9.32
N ASP A 257 -25.98 1.05 9.52
CA ASP A 257 -26.16 0.22 10.70
C ASP A 257 -25.07 -0.85 10.81
N ALA A 258 -24.75 -1.52 9.71
CA ALA A 258 -23.65 -2.48 9.65
C ALA A 258 -22.28 -1.79 9.88
N LEU A 259 -22.09 -0.59 9.33
CA LEU A 259 -20.87 0.18 9.57
C LEU A 259 -20.72 0.56 11.05
N ALA A 260 -21.83 0.97 11.71
CA ALA A 260 -21.82 1.28 13.14
C ALA A 260 -21.47 0.05 13.98
N GLU A 261 -21.95 -1.14 13.60
CA GLU A 261 -21.59 -2.39 14.27
C GLU A 261 -20.12 -2.75 14.05
N ILE A 262 -19.60 -2.63 12.82
CA ILE A 262 -18.18 -2.84 12.52
C ILE A 262 -17.31 -1.93 13.38
N GLU A 263 -17.62 -0.63 13.46
CA GLU A 263 -16.86 0.32 14.28
C GLU A 263 -16.87 -0.04 15.77
N LYS A 264 -17.99 -0.55 16.28
CA LYS A 264 -18.11 -1.05 17.65
C LYS A 264 -17.25 -2.30 17.90
N ILE A 265 -17.24 -3.26 16.94
CA ILE A 265 -16.40 -4.47 17.01
C ILE A 265 -14.93 -4.10 17.01
N LEU A 266 -14.52 -3.18 16.14
CA LEU A 266 -13.12 -2.76 15.99
C LEU A 266 -12.61 -2.01 17.23
N ASP A 267 -13.49 -1.28 17.94
CA ASP A 267 -13.17 -0.42 19.11
C ASP A 267 -11.89 0.41 18.92
N TYR A 268 -11.76 1.02 17.72
CA TYR A 268 -10.57 1.80 17.41
C TYR A 268 -10.54 3.08 18.24
N ARG A 269 -9.41 3.29 18.92
CA ARG A 269 -9.13 4.51 19.68
C ARG A 269 -7.98 5.26 19.03
N PRO A 270 -8.26 6.43 18.43
CA PRO A 270 -7.21 7.26 17.86
C PRO A 270 -6.12 7.57 18.90
N ASN A 271 -4.87 7.44 18.50
CA ASN A 271 -3.72 7.77 19.35
C ASN A 271 -3.42 9.29 19.29
N ILE A 272 -4.46 10.10 19.31
CA ILE A 272 -4.33 11.56 19.26
C ILE A 272 -4.00 12.03 20.68
N ARG A 273 -2.79 12.50 20.87
CA ARG A 273 -2.42 13.26 22.07
C ARG A 273 -3.18 14.59 22.02
N ARG A 274 -4.26 14.72 22.77
CA ARG A 274 -4.91 16.03 22.99
C ARG A 274 -3.92 16.89 23.79
N ILE A 275 -3.29 17.83 23.10
CA ILE A 275 -2.57 18.92 23.76
C ILE A 275 -3.67 19.89 24.19
N GLY A 276 -4.01 19.85 25.48
CA GLY A 276 -4.97 20.76 26.11
C GLY A 276 -4.37 22.14 26.29
#